data_51cb6f95472f8216cb4f78b44459c0c7
#
_entry.id   51cb6f95472f8216cb4f78b44459c0c7
#
_cell.length_a   1.000
_cell.length_b   1.000
_cell.length_c   1.000
_cell.angle_alpha   90.00
_cell.angle_beta   90.00
_cell.angle_gamma   90.00
#
_symmetry.space_group_name_H-M   'P 1'
#
loop_
_entity.id
_entity.type
_entity.pdbx_description
1 polymer ?
#
loop_
_entity_poly.entity_id
_entity_poly.type
_entity_poly.pdbx_seq_one_letter_code
_entity_poly.pdbx_strand_id
1 'polypeptide(L)'
;DLGTEGRIETGVEEGDLISPFYDPMVAKLVVWGETRDEAIDQLAGIAEGVEIWPVKTNAAFIANCLRDEDFENANLDTGFIETKLDSLVSSDEADDGIWQNAADFIALAELEEHDDLPMGFRLNAPGVLATTLLHKGQSRTVAAASSLNELDGTGFVDPARAVVFADGQAFAFERQSRGSGAAAAGDGAIVAPMPGKVIAVDVAEGDAVTAGQRLMVLEAMKMEHALTAPFDGTVTEL
;
A
#
# COMPACT_ATOMS: atom_id res chain seq x y z
N ASP A 1 -2.98 -16.56 -9.92
CA ASP A 1 -2.22 -17.28 -10.95
C ASP A 1 -1.62 -16.24 -11.89
N LEU A 2 -0.37 -15.83 -11.64
CA LEU A 2 0.26 -14.69 -12.34
C LEU A 2 0.60 -14.96 -13.81
N GLY A 3 0.14 -16.08 -14.37
CA GLY A 3 0.23 -16.38 -15.82
C GLY A 3 1.65 -16.41 -16.40
N THR A 4 2.65 -16.40 -15.54
CA THR A 4 4.07 -16.37 -15.89
C THR A 4 4.69 -17.75 -15.70
N GLU A 5 5.77 -18.03 -16.41
CA GLU A 5 6.53 -19.28 -16.26
C GLU A 5 7.28 -19.39 -14.90
N GLY A 6 6.95 -18.54 -13.92
CA GLY A 6 7.54 -18.50 -12.60
C GLY A 6 6.86 -19.43 -11.59
N ARG A 7 7.61 -19.83 -10.55
CA ARG A 7 7.12 -20.61 -9.41
C ARG A 7 7.04 -19.74 -8.17
N ILE A 8 5.88 -19.75 -7.50
CA ILE A 8 5.67 -19.07 -6.22
C ILE A 8 5.62 -20.13 -5.14
N GLU A 9 6.58 -20.11 -4.22
CA GLU A 9 6.62 -20.96 -3.04
C GLU A 9 6.10 -20.14 -1.85
N THR A 10 4.87 -20.39 -1.43
CA THR A 10 4.24 -19.72 -0.30
C THR A 10 3.70 -20.73 0.70
N GLY A 11 3.69 -20.35 1.97
CA GLY A 11 3.06 -21.10 3.06
C GLY A 11 1.77 -20.45 3.57
N VAL A 12 1.26 -19.44 2.86
CA VAL A 12 0.04 -18.72 3.23
C VAL A 12 -0.94 -18.68 2.07
N GLU A 13 -2.22 -18.65 2.39
CA GLU A 13 -3.33 -18.52 1.45
C GLU A 13 -4.16 -17.28 1.81
N GLU A 14 -5.12 -16.91 0.96
CA GLU A 14 -6.02 -15.81 1.22
C GLU A 14 -6.82 -16.03 2.51
N GLY A 15 -6.82 -15.03 3.39
CA GLY A 15 -7.47 -15.09 4.70
C GLY A 15 -6.61 -15.66 5.82
N ASP A 16 -5.42 -16.15 5.53
CA ASP A 16 -4.51 -16.67 6.55
C ASP A 16 -3.95 -15.57 7.45
N LEU A 17 -3.74 -15.93 8.71
CA LEU A 17 -3.12 -15.05 9.69
C LEU A 17 -1.58 -15.13 9.59
N ILE A 18 -0.94 -14.02 9.25
CA ILE A 18 0.51 -13.90 9.31
C ILE A 18 0.91 -13.54 10.73
N SER A 19 1.51 -14.53 11.41
CA SER A 19 1.89 -14.41 12.83
C SER A 19 3.19 -13.62 13.00
N PRO A 20 3.28 -12.70 14.00
CA PRO A 20 4.52 -11.99 14.33
C PRO A 20 5.58 -12.88 15.01
N PHE A 21 5.25 -14.14 15.33
CA PHE A 21 6.11 -15.05 16.08
C PHE A 21 6.99 -15.94 15.20
N TYR A 22 6.80 -15.90 13.88
CA TYR A 22 7.55 -16.70 12.92
C TYR A 22 8.38 -15.82 11.98
N ASP A 23 8.93 -16.40 10.93
CA ASP A 23 9.76 -15.71 9.93
C ASP A 23 8.91 -14.73 9.10
N PRO A 24 9.37 -13.50 8.83
CA PRO A 24 8.65 -12.53 8.00
C PRO A 24 8.56 -12.92 6.52
N MET A 25 9.24 -13.98 6.08
CA MET A 25 9.20 -14.45 4.70
C MET A 25 7.86 -15.12 4.40
N VAL A 26 6.99 -14.44 3.68
CA VAL A 26 5.65 -14.92 3.30
C VAL A 26 5.71 -15.80 2.05
N ALA A 27 6.53 -15.41 1.08
CA ALA A 27 6.66 -16.12 -0.19
C ALA A 27 8.09 -16.05 -0.73
N LYS A 28 8.44 -16.98 -1.62
CA LYS A 28 9.64 -16.97 -2.43
C LYS A 28 9.25 -17.06 -3.90
N LEU A 29 9.68 -16.09 -4.67
CA LEU A 29 9.49 -16.04 -6.11
C LEU A 29 10.69 -16.67 -6.81
N VAL A 30 10.47 -17.60 -7.70
CA VAL A 30 11.52 -18.33 -8.43
C VAL A 30 11.18 -18.34 -9.90
N VAL A 31 12.11 -17.89 -10.72
CA VAL A 31 12.02 -17.93 -12.18
C VAL A 31 13.21 -18.67 -12.76
N TRP A 32 13.07 -19.04 -14.01
CA TRP A 32 14.15 -19.59 -14.83
C TRP A 32 14.15 -18.86 -16.17
N GLY A 33 15.31 -18.48 -16.65
CA GLY A 33 15.52 -17.86 -17.97
C GLY A 33 16.76 -18.44 -18.65
N GLU A 34 16.79 -18.44 -19.98
CA GLU A 34 17.97 -18.86 -20.73
C GLU A 34 19.13 -17.87 -20.54
N THR A 35 18.80 -16.60 -20.27
CA THR A 35 19.74 -15.53 -19.98
C THR A 35 19.43 -14.89 -18.63
N ARG A 36 20.42 -14.15 -18.10
CA ARG A 36 20.23 -13.35 -16.89
C ARG A 36 19.15 -12.28 -17.08
N ASP A 37 19.16 -11.60 -18.21
CA ASP A 37 18.22 -10.51 -18.50
C ASP A 37 16.79 -11.03 -18.55
N GLU A 38 16.57 -12.17 -19.20
CA GLU A 38 15.25 -12.82 -19.24
C GLU A 38 14.75 -13.21 -17.84
N ALA A 39 15.63 -13.78 -17.00
CA ALA A 39 15.27 -14.11 -15.63
C ALA A 39 14.98 -12.87 -14.78
N ILE A 40 15.73 -11.77 -14.97
CA ILE A 40 15.48 -10.49 -14.29
C ILE A 40 14.12 -9.93 -14.69
N ASP A 41 13.84 -9.86 -16.00
CA ASP A 41 12.57 -9.33 -16.50
C ASP A 41 11.36 -10.11 -15.99
N GLN A 42 11.43 -11.44 -16.03
CA GLN A 42 10.37 -12.29 -15.49
C GLN A 42 10.17 -12.08 -13.98
N LEU A 43 11.25 -12.05 -13.21
CA LEU A 43 11.16 -11.90 -11.75
C LEU A 43 10.66 -10.52 -11.35
N ALA A 44 11.10 -9.47 -12.05
CA ALA A 44 10.63 -8.11 -11.82
C ALA A 44 9.13 -8.00 -12.12
N GLY A 45 8.65 -8.54 -13.24
CA GLY A 45 7.23 -8.55 -13.57
C GLY A 45 6.38 -9.30 -12.54
N ILE A 46 6.88 -10.44 -12.00
CA ILE A 46 6.19 -11.14 -10.91
C ILE A 46 6.16 -10.28 -9.64
N ALA A 47 7.26 -9.62 -9.28
CA ALA A 47 7.32 -8.78 -8.10
C ALA A 47 6.43 -7.54 -8.22
N GLU A 48 6.39 -6.90 -9.39
CA GLU A 48 5.49 -5.78 -9.72
C GLU A 48 4.00 -6.19 -9.64
N GLY A 49 3.68 -7.45 -10.01
CA GLY A 49 2.33 -8.01 -9.96
C GLY A 49 1.92 -8.61 -8.61
N VAL A 50 2.67 -8.40 -7.52
CA VAL A 50 2.28 -8.89 -6.20
C VAL A 50 1.11 -8.08 -5.63
N GLU A 51 0.02 -8.76 -5.29
CA GLU A 51 -1.21 -8.21 -4.73
C GLU A 51 -1.44 -8.74 -3.31
N ILE A 52 -0.97 -8.03 -2.31
CA ILE A 52 -1.11 -8.44 -0.90
C ILE A 52 -1.63 -7.26 -0.08
N TRP A 53 -2.71 -7.48 0.66
CA TRP A 53 -3.34 -6.54 1.58
C TRP A 53 -3.88 -7.27 2.81
N PRO A 54 -3.83 -6.71 4.03
CA PRO A 54 -3.28 -5.40 4.44
C PRO A 54 -1.80 -5.44 4.83
N VAL A 55 -1.14 -6.57 4.66
CA VAL A 55 0.26 -6.76 5.05
C VAL A 55 1.18 -6.02 4.07
N LYS A 56 2.09 -5.21 4.61
CA LYS A 56 3.12 -4.57 3.79
C LYS A 56 4.18 -5.59 3.38
N THR A 57 4.51 -5.61 2.10
CA THR A 57 5.55 -6.46 1.53
C THR A 57 6.73 -5.62 1.03
N ASN A 58 7.82 -6.28 0.69
CA ASN A 58 8.98 -5.67 0.03
C ASN A 58 8.99 -5.94 -1.48
N ALA A 59 7.85 -6.28 -2.09
CA ALA A 59 7.75 -6.64 -3.50
C ALA A 59 8.22 -5.51 -4.42
N ALA A 60 7.75 -4.28 -4.21
CA ALA A 60 8.20 -3.11 -4.96
C ALA A 60 9.71 -2.85 -4.81
N PHE A 61 10.25 -3.00 -3.61
CA PHE A 61 11.69 -2.88 -3.38
C PHE A 61 12.48 -3.93 -4.18
N ILE A 62 12.00 -5.17 -4.23
CA ILE A 62 12.61 -6.24 -5.02
C ILE A 62 12.56 -5.89 -6.50
N ALA A 63 11.42 -5.42 -7.00
CA ALA A 63 11.26 -4.98 -8.39
C ALA A 63 12.25 -3.87 -8.74
N ASN A 64 12.36 -2.84 -7.91
CA ASN A 64 13.33 -1.75 -8.11
C ASN A 64 14.77 -2.23 -8.10
N CYS A 65 15.14 -3.17 -7.21
CA CYS A 65 16.46 -3.77 -7.24
C CYS A 65 16.74 -4.49 -8.56
N LEU A 66 15.77 -5.23 -9.09
CA LEU A 66 15.89 -5.98 -10.33
C LEU A 66 15.99 -5.08 -11.55
N ARG A 67 15.33 -3.92 -11.54
CA ARG A 67 15.34 -2.91 -12.61
C ARG A 67 16.52 -1.94 -12.52
N ASP A 68 17.36 -2.03 -11.48
CA ASP A 68 18.53 -1.18 -11.36
C ASP A 68 19.63 -1.60 -12.34
N GLU A 69 20.23 -0.61 -13.02
CA GLU A 69 21.24 -0.83 -14.06
C GLU A 69 22.47 -1.61 -13.56
N ASP A 70 22.92 -1.36 -12.32
CA ASP A 70 24.06 -2.10 -11.74
C ASP A 70 23.68 -3.55 -11.45
N PHE A 71 22.40 -3.80 -11.06
CA PHE A 71 21.90 -5.15 -10.89
C PHE A 71 21.81 -5.90 -12.23
N GLU A 72 21.26 -5.28 -13.27
CA GLU A 72 21.17 -5.84 -14.61
C GLU A 72 22.55 -6.19 -15.16
N ASN A 73 23.52 -5.30 -15.02
CA ASN A 73 24.89 -5.48 -15.51
C ASN A 73 25.78 -6.35 -14.59
N ALA A 74 25.23 -6.92 -13.52
CA ALA A 74 25.98 -7.69 -12.51
C ALA A 74 27.13 -6.90 -11.85
N ASN A 75 27.04 -5.59 -11.80
CA ASN A 75 28.01 -4.69 -11.14
C ASN A 75 27.65 -4.51 -9.67
N LEU A 76 27.67 -5.61 -8.91
CA LEU A 76 27.14 -5.67 -7.55
C LEU A 76 28.26 -5.92 -6.53
N ASP A 77 28.16 -5.21 -5.43
CA ASP A 77 28.92 -5.47 -4.20
C ASP A 77 27.99 -5.54 -2.98
N THR A 78 28.57 -5.76 -1.81
CA THR A 78 27.79 -5.83 -0.55
C THR A 78 27.22 -4.49 -0.10
N GLY A 79 27.65 -3.38 -0.67
CA GLY A 79 27.15 -2.02 -0.41
C GLY A 79 26.05 -1.56 -1.37
N PHE A 80 25.66 -2.38 -2.36
CA PHE A 80 24.67 -2.00 -3.38
C PHE A 80 23.40 -1.40 -2.79
N ILE A 81 22.77 -2.10 -1.86
CA ILE A 81 21.51 -1.65 -1.23
C ILE A 81 21.74 -0.37 -0.42
N GLU A 82 22.79 -0.31 0.39
CA GLU A 82 23.08 0.84 1.25
C GLU A 82 23.34 2.10 0.41
N THR A 83 24.07 1.97 -0.68
CA THR A 83 24.43 3.09 -1.55
C THR A 83 23.24 3.64 -2.34
N LYS A 84 22.26 2.79 -2.69
CA LYS A 84 21.12 3.11 -3.56
C LYS A 84 19.79 3.11 -2.83
N LEU A 85 19.78 3.05 -1.50
CA LEU A 85 18.54 2.86 -0.71
C LEU A 85 17.44 3.84 -1.08
N ASP A 86 17.78 5.13 -1.24
CA ASP A 86 16.81 6.19 -1.55
C ASP A 86 16.12 6.01 -2.92
N SER A 87 16.80 5.37 -3.89
CA SER A 87 16.24 5.09 -5.21
C SER A 87 15.53 3.74 -5.27
N LEU A 88 15.89 2.79 -4.40
CA LEU A 88 15.30 1.46 -4.36
C LEU A 88 14.01 1.39 -3.56
N VAL A 89 13.82 2.30 -2.60
CA VAL A 89 12.58 2.39 -1.81
C VAL A 89 11.55 3.20 -2.58
N SER A 90 10.46 2.55 -2.97
CA SER A 90 9.33 3.23 -3.62
C SER A 90 8.64 4.19 -2.67
N SER A 91 8.16 5.32 -3.20
CA SER A 91 7.26 6.19 -2.46
C SER A 91 5.98 5.43 -2.12
N ASP A 92 5.50 5.61 -0.92
CA ASP A 92 4.19 5.10 -0.50
C ASP A 92 3.07 6.15 -0.66
N GLU A 93 3.35 7.24 -1.39
CA GLU A 93 2.38 8.26 -1.80
C GLU A 93 1.76 7.85 -3.13
N ALA A 94 0.44 7.87 -3.19
CA ALA A 94 -0.30 7.59 -4.41
C ALA A 94 -0.15 8.76 -5.40
N ASP A 95 0.22 8.47 -6.62
CA ASP A 95 0.21 9.42 -7.73
C ASP A 95 -1.21 9.66 -8.27
N ASP A 96 -1.34 10.58 -9.22
CA ASP A 96 -2.64 10.94 -9.79
C ASP A 96 -3.32 9.77 -10.53
N GLY A 97 -2.56 8.84 -11.12
CA GLY A 97 -3.08 7.64 -11.76
C GLY A 97 -3.68 6.66 -10.74
N ILE A 98 -3.00 6.45 -9.63
CA ILE A 98 -3.49 5.59 -8.54
C ILE A 98 -4.76 6.19 -7.90
N TRP A 99 -4.82 7.51 -7.71
CA TRP A 99 -6.04 8.18 -7.27
C TRP A 99 -7.20 8.02 -8.26
N GLN A 100 -6.91 8.11 -9.58
CA GLN A 100 -7.90 7.90 -10.62
C GLN A 100 -8.42 6.47 -10.61
N ASN A 101 -7.53 5.48 -10.56
CA ASN A 101 -7.90 4.07 -10.48
C ASN A 101 -8.80 3.77 -9.28
N ALA A 102 -8.49 4.33 -8.10
CA ALA A 102 -9.34 4.16 -6.92
C ALA A 102 -10.75 4.73 -7.13
N ALA A 103 -10.88 5.88 -7.78
CA ALA A 103 -12.19 6.47 -8.11
C ALA A 103 -12.94 5.64 -9.14
N ASP A 104 -12.26 5.10 -10.13
CA ASP A 104 -12.84 4.29 -11.20
C ASP A 104 -13.32 2.94 -10.68
N PHE A 105 -12.55 2.27 -9.82
CA PHE A 105 -12.98 1.03 -9.15
C PHE A 105 -14.25 1.25 -8.31
N ILE A 106 -14.32 2.35 -7.56
CA ILE A 106 -15.52 2.68 -6.78
C ILE A 106 -16.71 2.94 -7.68
N ALA A 107 -16.50 3.71 -8.76
CA ALA A 107 -17.57 4.01 -9.71
C ALA A 107 -18.11 2.75 -10.38
N LEU A 108 -17.22 1.80 -10.73
CA LEU A 108 -17.61 0.53 -11.30
C LEU A 108 -18.42 -0.31 -10.31
N ALA A 109 -17.97 -0.43 -9.06
CA ALA A 109 -18.67 -1.16 -8.01
C ALA A 109 -20.07 -0.55 -7.73
N GLU A 110 -20.21 0.78 -7.73
CA GLU A 110 -21.48 1.46 -7.57
C GLU A 110 -22.43 1.23 -8.76
N LEU A 111 -21.89 1.15 -9.98
CA LEU A 111 -22.68 0.84 -11.18
C LEU A 111 -23.20 -0.60 -11.15
N GLU A 112 -22.40 -1.56 -10.70
CA GLU A 112 -22.81 -2.96 -10.56
C GLU A 112 -23.90 -3.16 -9.49
N GLU A 113 -23.84 -2.37 -8.40
CA GLU A 113 -24.84 -2.44 -7.32
C GLU A 113 -26.17 -1.77 -7.69
N HIS A 114 -26.17 -0.80 -8.61
CA HIS A 114 -27.31 0.07 -8.93
C HIS A 114 -27.63 0.14 -10.42
N ASP A 115 -27.86 -0.98 -11.04
CA ASP A 115 -28.09 -1.15 -12.51
C ASP A 115 -29.28 -0.32 -13.05
N ASP A 116 -30.22 0.12 -12.19
CA ASP A 116 -31.45 0.82 -12.58
C ASP A 116 -31.42 2.35 -12.36
N LEU A 117 -30.34 2.95 -11.85
CA LEU A 117 -30.32 4.36 -11.51
C LEU A 117 -29.39 5.19 -12.43
N PRO A 118 -29.81 6.37 -12.90
CA PRO A 118 -28.97 7.29 -13.66
C PRO A 118 -27.91 7.90 -12.72
N MET A 119 -26.83 7.15 -12.47
CA MET A 119 -25.72 7.59 -11.62
C MET A 119 -25.07 8.87 -12.15
N GLY A 120 -24.71 9.78 -11.24
CA GLY A 120 -24.08 11.04 -11.59
C GLY A 120 -24.98 12.03 -12.34
N PHE A 121 -26.31 11.80 -12.36
CA PHE A 121 -27.27 12.69 -13.06
C PHE A 121 -27.14 14.14 -12.63
N ARG A 122 -27.02 15.03 -13.61
CA ARG A 122 -27.04 16.48 -13.43
C ARG A 122 -28.06 17.12 -14.36
N LEU A 123 -28.88 18.02 -13.82
CA LEU A 123 -29.80 18.78 -14.64
C LEU A 123 -29.03 19.78 -15.52
N ASN A 124 -29.17 19.67 -16.85
CA ASN A 124 -28.50 20.53 -17.86
C ASN A 124 -26.94 20.38 -17.91
N ALA A 125 -26.37 19.28 -17.44
CA ALA A 125 -24.94 18.97 -17.57
C ALA A 125 -24.74 17.46 -17.77
N PRO A 126 -23.60 17.03 -18.37
CA PRO A 126 -23.23 15.63 -18.39
C PRO A 126 -23.18 15.03 -16.99
N GLY A 127 -23.62 13.79 -16.84
CA GLY A 127 -23.48 13.03 -15.60
C GLY A 127 -21.99 12.90 -15.23
N VAL A 128 -21.66 13.11 -13.99
CA VAL A 128 -20.29 12.89 -13.47
C VAL A 128 -20.38 12.11 -12.18
N LEU A 129 -19.79 10.94 -12.17
CA LEU A 129 -19.50 10.19 -10.96
C LEU A 129 -18.25 10.77 -10.34
N ALA A 130 -18.34 11.29 -9.13
CA ALA A 130 -17.20 11.80 -8.40
C ALA A 130 -17.28 11.33 -6.95
N THR A 131 -16.20 10.79 -6.45
CA THR A 131 -16.09 10.32 -5.08
C THR A 131 -15.02 11.12 -4.33
N THR A 132 -15.22 11.30 -3.03
CA THR A 132 -14.20 11.89 -2.16
C THR A 132 -13.49 10.76 -1.44
N LEU A 133 -12.18 10.72 -1.64
CA LEU A 133 -11.28 9.70 -1.15
C LEU A 133 -10.32 10.30 -0.14
N LEU A 134 -9.97 9.53 0.87
CA LEU A 134 -8.95 9.88 1.86
C LEU A 134 -7.82 8.83 1.79
N HIS A 135 -6.59 9.29 1.56
CA HIS A 135 -5.39 8.48 1.61
C HIS A 135 -4.33 9.21 2.45
N LYS A 136 -3.84 8.58 3.52
CA LYS A 136 -2.80 9.14 4.42
C LYS A 136 -3.05 10.59 4.85
N GLY A 137 -4.29 10.90 5.20
CA GLY A 137 -4.67 12.25 5.64
C GLY A 137 -4.89 13.25 4.51
N GLN A 138 -4.58 12.91 3.26
CA GLN A 138 -4.94 13.69 2.08
C GLN A 138 -6.35 13.34 1.63
N SER A 139 -7.23 14.36 1.49
CA SER A 139 -8.57 14.19 0.93
C SER A 139 -8.63 14.80 -0.47
N ARG A 140 -9.09 14.01 -1.45
CA ARG A 140 -9.31 14.48 -2.83
C ARG A 140 -10.67 14.04 -3.33
N THR A 141 -11.33 14.92 -4.08
CA THR A 141 -12.52 14.55 -4.86
C THR A 141 -12.08 14.27 -6.28
N VAL A 142 -12.23 13.03 -6.71
CA VAL A 142 -11.83 12.56 -8.04
C VAL A 142 -13.07 12.17 -8.81
N ALA A 143 -13.17 12.65 -10.06
CA ALA A 143 -14.22 12.23 -10.97
C ALA A 143 -13.80 10.93 -11.65
N ALA A 144 -14.69 9.96 -11.71
CA ALA A 144 -14.44 8.74 -12.47
C ALA A 144 -14.27 9.03 -13.96
N ALA A 145 -13.48 8.20 -14.65
CA ALA A 145 -13.28 8.31 -16.07
C ALA A 145 -14.61 8.19 -16.84
N SER A 146 -14.67 8.81 -18.01
CA SER A 146 -15.86 8.77 -18.87
C SER A 146 -16.12 7.39 -19.49
N SER A 147 -15.12 6.51 -19.47
CA SER A 147 -15.18 5.12 -19.92
C SER A 147 -14.56 4.25 -18.84
N LEU A 148 -15.35 3.39 -18.22
CA LEU A 148 -14.91 2.42 -17.21
C LEU A 148 -14.66 1.01 -17.81
N ASN A 149 -14.63 0.93 -19.15
CA ASN A 149 -14.48 -0.37 -19.83
C ASN A 149 -13.04 -0.90 -19.84
N GLU A 150 -12.06 -0.04 -19.55
CA GLU A 150 -10.66 -0.40 -19.48
C GLU A 150 -10.10 0.21 -18.20
N LEU A 151 -10.17 -0.54 -17.09
CA LEU A 151 -9.48 -0.16 -15.86
C LEU A 151 -8.00 -0.48 -16.03
N ASP A 152 -7.16 0.52 -15.79
CA ASP A 152 -5.72 0.34 -15.81
C ASP A 152 -5.27 0.00 -14.39
N GLY A 153 -4.98 -1.28 -14.13
CA GLY A 153 -4.57 -1.77 -12.83
C GLY A 153 -5.50 -2.80 -12.21
N THR A 154 -5.13 -3.24 -11.04
CA THR A 154 -5.86 -4.23 -10.23
C THR A 154 -6.22 -3.67 -8.87
N GLY A 155 -7.28 -4.18 -8.27
CA GLY A 155 -7.74 -3.69 -6.98
C GLY A 155 -9.07 -4.31 -6.56
N PHE A 156 -9.53 -3.92 -5.40
CA PHE A 156 -10.86 -4.29 -4.92
C PHE A 156 -11.52 -3.15 -4.15
N VAL A 157 -12.83 -3.22 -4.03
CA VAL A 157 -13.63 -2.25 -3.26
C VAL A 157 -14.42 -2.99 -2.20
N ASP A 158 -14.36 -2.50 -0.98
CA ASP A 158 -15.26 -2.87 0.10
C ASP A 158 -16.13 -1.65 0.51
N PRO A 159 -17.15 -1.79 1.37
CA PRO A 159 -18.01 -0.66 1.75
C PRO A 159 -17.29 0.52 2.38
N ALA A 160 -16.11 0.30 2.98
CA ALA A 160 -15.35 1.32 3.69
C ALA A 160 -14.24 1.93 2.84
N ARG A 161 -13.69 1.17 1.86
CA ARG A 161 -12.48 1.56 1.15
C ARG A 161 -12.38 0.98 -0.26
N ALA A 162 -11.46 1.56 -1.04
CA ALA A 162 -10.90 0.95 -2.23
C ALA A 162 -9.42 0.64 -1.98
N VAL A 163 -8.94 -0.48 -2.48
CA VAL A 163 -7.51 -0.84 -2.49
C VAL A 163 -7.08 -1.00 -3.93
N VAL A 164 -6.03 -0.27 -4.32
CA VAL A 164 -5.42 -0.34 -5.65
C VAL A 164 -4.05 -0.97 -5.50
N PHE A 165 -3.74 -1.95 -6.35
CA PHE A 165 -2.41 -2.52 -6.45
C PHE A 165 -1.67 -1.91 -7.64
N ALA A 166 -0.43 -1.50 -7.41
CA ALA A 166 0.45 -0.95 -8.43
C ALA A 166 1.90 -1.21 -8.05
N ASP A 167 2.67 -1.71 -9.00
CA ASP A 167 4.12 -1.94 -8.89
C ASP A 167 4.55 -2.68 -7.60
N GLY A 168 3.80 -3.72 -7.21
CA GLY A 168 4.05 -4.51 -6.02
C GLY A 168 3.72 -3.83 -4.69
N GLN A 169 2.95 -2.73 -4.73
CA GLN A 169 2.44 -1.99 -3.58
C GLN A 169 0.91 -2.02 -3.53
N ALA A 170 0.36 -1.79 -2.34
CA ALA A 170 -1.08 -1.65 -2.11
C ALA A 170 -1.39 -0.25 -1.55
N PHE A 171 -2.29 0.47 -2.19
CA PHE A 171 -2.75 1.80 -1.80
C PHE A 171 -4.20 1.75 -1.36
N ALA A 172 -4.46 2.03 -0.09
CA ALA A 172 -5.81 2.03 0.44
C ALA A 172 -6.39 3.44 0.51
N PHE A 173 -7.59 3.60 0.01
CA PHE A 173 -8.35 4.84 -0.01
C PHE A 173 -9.65 4.66 0.76
N GLU A 174 -9.84 5.42 1.83
CA GLU A 174 -11.09 5.44 2.57
C GLU A 174 -12.14 6.25 1.82
N ARG A 175 -13.37 5.74 1.79
CA ARG A 175 -14.51 6.45 1.19
C ARG A 175 -15.10 7.43 2.21
N GLN A 176 -15.10 8.71 1.89
CA GLN A 176 -15.87 9.68 2.67
C GLN A 176 -17.35 9.64 2.28
N SER A 177 -18.18 9.04 3.11
CA SER A 177 -19.62 9.11 2.91
C SER A 177 -20.13 10.54 3.16
N ARG A 178 -21.05 11.02 2.29
CA ARG A 178 -21.74 12.29 2.47
C ARG A 178 -22.55 12.22 3.76
N GLY A 179 -21.99 12.68 4.87
CA GLY A 179 -22.67 12.70 6.17
C GLY A 179 -21.78 12.42 7.38
N SER A 180 -20.61 11.83 7.20
CA SER A 180 -19.60 11.74 8.25
C SER A 180 -18.81 13.04 8.26
N GLY A 181 -19.38 14.07 8.87
CA GLY A 181 -18.67 15.32 9.10
C GLY A 181 -17.38 15.04 9.88
N ALA A 182 -16.29 15.48 9.31
CA ALA A 182 -15.02 15.81 9.96
C ALA A 182 -14.64 14.96 11.19
N ALA A 183 -14.18 13.74 10.94
CA ALA A 183 -13.44 13.02 11.95
C ALA A 183 -12.29 12.27 11.28
N ALA A 184 -11.35 12.98 10.69
CA ALA A 184 -10.08 12.43 10.30
C ALA A 184 -9.08 13.53 9.92
N ALA A 185 -8.94 14.51 10.78
CA ALA A 185 -7.73 15.30 10.82
C ALA A 185 -7.17 15.10 12.23
N GLY A 186 -6.36 14.04 12.38
CA GLY A 186 -5.44 13.95 13.50
C GLY A 186 -6.09 13.92 14.88
N ASP A 187 -6.68 12.81 15.27
CA ASP A 187 -6.86 12.52 16.68
C ASP A 187 -5.52 12.16 17.37
N GLY A 188 -4.42 12.18 16.60
CA GLY A 188 -3.10 11.87 17.11
C GLY A 188 -2.87 10.40 17.44
N ALA A 189 -3.80 9.52 17.14
CA ALA A 189 -3.65 8.10 17.42
C ALA A 189 -2.50 7.48 16.60
N ILE A 190 -1.56 6.87 17.31
CA ILE A 190 -0.42 6.17 16.70
C ILE A 190 -0.74 4.68 16.69
N VAL A 191 -0.96 4.16 15.51
CA VAL A 191 -1.30 2.75 15.31
C VAL A 191 -0.05 1.95 15.02
N ALA A 192 0.08 0.77 15.64
CA ALA A 192 1.17 -0.14 15.33
C ALA A 192 1.11 -0.58 13.85
N PRO A 193 2.23 -0.53 13.11
CA PRO A 193 2.25 -0.87 11.69
C PRO A 193 2.04 -2.37 11.44
N MET A 194 2.20 -3.20 12.46
CA MET A 194 2.01 -4.65 12.42
C MET A 194 1.71 -5.19 13.82
N PRO A 195 1.10 -6.37 13.94
CA PRO A 195 0.95 -7.06 15.22
C PRO A 195 2.33 -7.36 15.83
N GLY A 196 2.51 -7.07 17.11
CA GLY A 196 3.77 -7.30 17.79
C GLY A 196 3.64 -7.14 19.30
N LYS A 197 4.73 -7.36 20.02
CA LYS A 197 4.83 -7.19 21.46
C LYS A 197 5.51 -5.87 21.78
N VAL A 198 4.89 -5.02 22.59
CA VAL A 198 5.56 -3.82 23.14
C VAL A 198 6.65 -4.26 24.12
N ILE A 199 7.89 -3.88 23.82
CA ILE A 199 9.07 -4.23 24.64
C ILE A 199 9.62 -3.03 25.41
N ALA A 200 9.34 -1.81 24.98
CA ALA A 200 9.68 -0.59 25.68
C ALA A 200 8.63 0.51 25.44
N VAL A 201 8.38 1.32 26.43
CA VAL A 201 7.56 2.54 26.37
C VAL A 201 8.39 3.65 26.99
N ASP A 202 8.68 4.71 26.21
CA ASP A 202 9.61 5.78 26.57
C ASP A 202 8.89 7.05 27.03
N VAL A 203 7.56 7.05 27.02
CA VAL A 203 6.73 8.22 27.39
C VAL A 203 5.61 7.81 28.35
N ALA A 204 5.05 8.77 29.03
CA ALA A 204 3.89 8.62 29.90
C ALA A 204 2.75 9.54 29.44
N GLU A 205 1.55 9.25 29.95
CA GLU A 205 0.39 10.13 29.78
C GLU A 205 0.68 11.53 30.37
N GLY A 206 0.44 12.55 29.55
CA GLY A 206 0.73 13.94 29.89
C GLY A 206 2.11 14.46 29.47
N ASP A 207 2.98 13.60 28.92
CA ASP A 207 4.30 14.01 28.43
C ASP A 207 4.19 14.84 27.16
N ALA A 208 4.99 15.92 27.09
CA ALA A 208 5.18 16.67 25.85
C ALA A 208 6.21 15.96 24.96
N VAL A 209 5.88 15.77 23.70
CA VAL A 209 6.72 15.08 22.72
C VAL A 209 6.97 15.96 21.50
N THR A 210 8.10 15.76 20.82
CA THR A 210 8.44 16.45 19.58
C THR A 210 8.38 15.48 18.39
N ALA A 211 8.14 16.02 17.21
CA ALA A 211 8.13 15.22 15.97
C ALA A 211 9.42 14.40 15.83
N GLY A 212 9.28 13.11 15.51
CA GLY A 212 10.39 12.16 15.42
C GLY A 212 10.87 11.58 16.76
N GLN A 213 10.38 12.07 17.90
CA GLN A 213 10.72 11.50 19.22
C GLN A 213 10.19 10.07 19.33
N ARG A 214 11.05 9.15 19.77
CA ARG A 214 10.65 7.76 20.01
C ARG A 214 9.70 7.68 21.20
N LEU A 215 8.58 7.00 21.01
CA LEU A 215 7.52 6.84 22.02
C LEU A 215 7.50 5.45 22.62
N MET A 216 7.64 4.43 21.78
CA MET A 216 7.69 3.04 22.22
C MET A 216 8.43 2.16 21.19
N VAL A 217 8.78 0.96 21.60
CA VAL A 217 9.39 -0.05 20.76
C VAL A 217 8.52 -1.29 20.71
N LEU A 218 8.20 -1.71 19.50
CA LEU A 218 7.45 -2.92 19.20
C LEU A 218 8.40 -3.99 18.68
N GLU A 219 8.37 -5.19 19.25
CA GLU A 219 9.03 -6.37 18.68
C GLU A 219 8.03 -7.17 17.86
N ALA A 220 8.33 -7.38 16.59
CA ALA A 220 7.56 -8.20 15.69
C ALA A 220 8.49 -8.97 14.74
N MET A 221 8.24 -10.23 14.50
CA MET A 221 8.96 -11.07 13.53
C MET A 221 10.49 -10.99 13.68
N LYS A 222 11.01 -11.05 14.91
CA LYS A 222 12.44 -10.93 15.25
C LYS A 222 13.09 -9.58 14.92
N MET A 223 12.27 -8.55 14.71
CA MET A 223 12.72 -7.17 14.45
C MET A 223 12.13 -6.23 15.49
N GLU A 224 12.88 -5.18 15.81
CA GLU A 224 12.42 -4.09 16.68
C GLU A 224 12.01 -2.89 15.82
N HIS A 225 10.81 -2.39 16.06
CA HIS A 225 10.26 -1.21 15.40
C HIS A 225 10.02 -0.10 16.41
N ALA A 226 10.70 1.03 16.22
CA ALA A 226 10.45 2.22 17.02
C ALA A 226 9.24 2.98 16.46
N LEU A 227 8.24 3.23 17.31
CA LEU A 227 7.14 4.13 16.99
C LEU A 227 7.52 5.54 17.44
N THR A 228 7.44 6.49 16.54
CA THR A 228 7.84 7.89 16.77
C THR A 228 6.64 8.83 16.65
N ALA A 229 6.73 9.98 17.34
CA ALA A 229 5.73 11.03 17.24
C ALA A 229 5.70 11.63 15.81
N PRO A 230 4.54 11.70 15.15
CA PRO A 230 4.43 12.29 13.82
C PRO A 230 4.48 13.83 13.84
N PHE A 231 4.18 14.45 14.96
CA PHE A 231 4.18 15.91 15.16
C PHE A 231 4.44 16.25 16.64
N ASP A 232 4.69 17.52 16.92
CA ASP A 232 4.81 18.03 18.30
C ASP A 232 3.46 18.01 19.00
N GLY A 233 3.41 17.48 20.22
CA GLY A 233 2.14 17.35 20.93
C GLY A 233 2.31 16.90 22.37
N THR A 234 1.19 16.47 22.97
CA THR A 234 1.16 15.90 24.32
C THR A 234 0.48 14.55 24.27
N VAL A 235 1.05 13.56 24.95
CA VAL A 235 0.45 12.21 25.05
C VAL A 235 -0.81 12.31 25.91
N THR A 236 -1.97 12.01 25.34
CA THR A 236 -3.26 12.10 26.03
C THR A 236 -3.72 10.75 26.56
N GLU A 237 -3.35 9.66 25.89
CA GLU A 237 -3.70 8.29 26.26
C GLU A 237 -2.58 7.35 25.82
N LEU A 238 -2.30 6.30 26.62
CA LEU A 238 -1.20 5.37 26.38
C LEU A 238 -1.65 3.91 26.58
#